data_473e84996b495298b6e304efa8d05ca2
#
_entry.id   473e84996b495298b6e304efa8d05ca2
#
_cell.length_a   1.000
_cell.length_b   1.000
_cell.length_c   1.000
_cell.angle_alpha   90.00
_cell.angle_beta   90.00
_cell.angle_gamma   90.00
#
_symmetry.space_group_name_H-M   'P 1'
#
loop_
_entity.id
_entity.type
_entity.pdbx_description
1 polymer ?
#
loop_
_entity_poly.entity_id
_entity_poly.type
_entity_poly.pdbx_seq_one_letter_code
_entity_poly.pdbx_strand_id
1 'polypeptide(L)'
;MNLAQRISEVPDIYEHSNRSTAALLKETGYLEAPQALTVGDVEEALEQDPNLAELWLERGMDQRLAGGWGIECVHGQYRIQSYANGRHLVEKDRLHACAEFIVRYVGFIGEVVRRHQRARMR
;
A
#
# COMPACT_ATOMS: atom_id res chain seq x y z
N MET A 1 17.27 6.56 -2.97
CA MET A 1 15.81 6.46 -2.85
C MET A 1 15.37 6.45 -1.40
N ASN A 2 14.32 7.18 -1.07
CA ASN A 2 13.73 7.14 0.26
C ASN A 2 12.74 5.96 0.38
N LEU A 3 12.25 5.71 1.59
CA LEU A 3 11.31 4.61 1.87
C LEU A 3 10.04 4.69 1.00
N ALA A 4 9.44 5.88 0.90
CA ALA A 4 8.21 6.07 0.14
C ALA A 4 8.39 5.72 -1.34
N GLN A 5 9.53 6.08 -1.93
CA GLN A 5 9.83 5.73 -3.33
C GLN A 5 9.96 4.22 -3.52
N ARG A 6 10.66 3.54 -2.61
CA ARG A 6 10.81 2.06 -2.67
C ARG A 6 9.46 1.36 -2.51
N ILE A 7 8.64 1.80 -1.58
CA ILE A 7 7.29 1.26 -1.38
C ILE A 7 6.44 1.48 -2.64
N SER A 8 6.49 2.66 -3.22
CA SER A 8 5.69 3.01 -4.39
C SER A 8 6.00 2.14 -5.61
N GLU A 9 7.23 1.62 -5.73
CA GLU A 9 7.66 0.76 -6.82
C GLU A 9 7.27 -0.72 -6.64
N VAL A 10 6.75 -1.11 -5.48
CA VAL A 10 6.46 -2.53 -5.19
C VAL A 10 5.55 -3.20 -6.23
N PRO A 11 4.43 -2.60 -6.68
CA PRO A 11 3.60 -3.26 -7.69
C PRO A 11 4.31 -3.51 -9.01
N ASP A 12 5.16 -2.57 -9.43
CA ASP A 12 5.93 -2.71 -10.67
C ASP A 12 6.94 -3.85 -10.58
N ILE A 13 7.67 -3.92 -9.47
CA ILE A 13 8.62 -5.01 -9.21
C ILE A 13 7.89 -6.35 -9.11
N TYR A 14 6.73 -6.38 -8.45
CA TYR A 14 5.91 -7.58 -8.30
C TYR A 14 5.52 -8.18 -9.66
N GLU A 15 5.09 -7.36 -10.60
CA GLU A 15 4.68 -7.82 -11.92
C GLU A 15 5.83 -8.43 -12.74
N HIS A 16 7.07 -8.01 -12.47
CA HIS A 16 8.26 -8.44 -13.19
C HIS A 16 9.14 -9.43 -12.42
N SER A 17 8.62 -9.99 -11.32
CA SER A 17 9.37 -10.92 -10.48
C SER A 17 8.44 -12.00 -9.93
N ASN A 18 9.02 -13.08 -9.39
CA ASN A 18 8.28 -14.16 -8.73
C ASN A 18 8.19 -13.96 -7.21
N ARG A 19 8.38 -12.74 -6.74
CA ARG A 19 8.49 -12.45 -5.31
C ARG A 19 7.15 -11.99 -4.75
N SER A 20 6.83 -12.41 -3.53
CA SER A 20 5.60 -12.00 -2.86
C SER A 20 5.67 -10.52 -2.44
N THR A 21 4.50 -9.91 -2.26
CA THR A 21 4.41 -8.55 -1.72
C THR A 21 5.11 -8.44 -0.37
N ALA A 22 4.93 -9.43 0.51
CA ALA A 22 5.58 -9.43 1.83
C ALA A 22 7.11 -9.44 1.71
N ALA A 23 7.66 -10.25 0.79
CA ALA A 23 9.11 -10.29 0.56
C ALA A 23 9.63 -8.95 0.04
N LEU A 24 8.91 -8.32 -0.89
CA LEU A 24 9.28 -7.02 -1.42
C LEU A 24 9.23 -5.93 -0.35
N LEU A 25 8.24 -5.95 0.53
CA LEU A 25 8.15 -4.99 1.64
C LEU A 25 9.33 -5.13 2.61
N LYS A 26 9.76 -6.36 2.90
CA LYS A 26 10.93 -6.60 3.75
C LYS A 26 12.18 -5.93 3.17
N GLU A 27 12.34 -5.98 1.86
CA GLU A 27 13.49 -5.39 1.19
C GLU A 27 13.51 -3.87 1.19
N THR A 28 12.34 -3.24 1.30
CA THR A 28 12.26 -1.78 1.31
C THR A 28 12.79 -1.14 2.60
N GLY A 29 12.89 -1.92 3.68
CA GLY A 29 13.24 -1.41 5.00
C GLY A 29 12.02 -0.95 5.80
N TYR A 30 10.81 -1.16 5.29
CA TYR A 30 9.57 -0.72 5.95
C TYR A 30 9.39 -1.33 7.34
N LEU A 31 9.69 -2.63 7.49
CA LEU A 31 9.47 -3.34 8.75
C LEU A 31 10.33 -2.81 9.90
N GLU A 32 11.50 -2.24 9.59
CA GLU A 32 12.41 -1.68 10.58
C GLU A 32 11.97 -0.29 11.05
N ALA A 33 11.20 0.45 10.23
CA ALA A 33 10.77 1.81 10.55
C ALA A 33 9.41 2.13 9.92
N PRO A 34 8.33 1.41 10.29
CA PRO A 34 7.03 1.62 9.65
C PRO A 34 6.47 3.03 9.84
N GLN A 35 6.79 3.66 10.95
CA GLN A 35 6.36 5.03 11.24
C GLN A 35 7.05 6.08 10.36
N ALA A 36 8.11 5.71 9.64
CA ALA A 36 8.79 6.61 8.73
C ALA A 36 8.02 6.79 7.41
N LEU A 37 7.05 5.93 7.11
CA LEU A 37 6.22 6.05 5.92
C LEU A 37 5.04 6.97 6.19
N THR A 38 5.00 8.11 5.51
CA THR A 38 3.92 9.08 5.63
C THR A 38 3.14 9.22 4.33
N VAL A 39 1.88 9.61 4.45
CA VAL A 39 1.02 9.86 3.28
C VAL A 39 1.64 10.92 2.37
N GLY A 40 2.16 11.99 2.96
CA GLY A 40 2.78 13.08 2.20
C GLY A 40 3.97 12.61 1.36
N ASP A 41 4.84 11.79 1.93
CA ASP A 41 6.01 11.27 1.21
C ASP A 41 5.60 10.32 0.07
N VAL A 42 4.58 9.49 0.30
CA VAL A 42 4.06 8.58 -0.73
C VAL A 42 3.42 9.38 -1.87
N GLU A 43 2.61 10.40 -1.53
CA GLU A 43 1.99 11.26 -2.53
C GLU A 43 3.04 11.95 -3.41
N GLU A 44 4.11 12.46 -2.80
CA GLU A 44 5.22 13.06 -3.53
C GLU A 44 5.89 12.06 -4.48
N ALA A 45 6.11 10.83 -4.03
CA ALA A 45 6.68 9.79 -4.89
C ALA A 45 5.78 9.47 -6.08
N LEU A 46 4.46 9.44 -5.87
CA LEU A 46 3.48 9.21 -6.94
C LEU A 46 3.41 10.37 -7.93
N GLU A 47 3.60 11.60 -7.46
CA GLU A 47 3.68 12.77 -8.34
C GLU A 47 4.85 12.68 -9.30
N GLN A 48 5.97 12.11 -8.86
CA GLN A 48 7.16 11.93 -9.69
C GLN A 48 7.00 10.84 -10.73
N ASP A 49 6.17 9.82 -10.46
CA ASP A 49 5.89 8.73 -11.39
C ASP A 49 4.41 8.32 -11.30
N PRO A 50 3.52 9.03 -12.03
CA PRO A 50 2.09 8.77 -11.97
C PRO A 50 1.66 7.38 -12.44
N ASN A 51 2.50 6.66 -13.21
CA ASN A 51 2.20 5.29 -13.62
C ASN A 51 2.14 4.34 -12.42
N LEU A 52 2.89 4.63 -11.36
CA LEU A 52 2.83 3.83 -10.14
C LEU A 52 1.46 3.94 -9.47
N ALA A 53 0.83 5.11 -9.53
CA ALA A 53 -0.52 5.28 -9.00
C ALA A 53 -1.52 4.38 -9.73
N GLU A 54 -1.42 4.24 -11.05
CA GLU A 54 -2.27 3.32 -11.81
C GLU A 54 -2.14 1.88 -11.31
N LEU A 55 -0.92 1.41 -11.12
CA LEU A 55 -0.66 0.06 -10.65
C LEU A 55 -1.24 -0.17 -9.25
N TRP A 56 -1.10 0.81 -8.35
CA TRP A 56 -1.65 0.70 -7.00
C TRP A 56 -3.17 0.73 -6.99
N LEU A 57 -3.78 1.56 -7.84
CA LEU A 57 -5.24 1.63 -7.94
C LEU A 57 -5.83 0.33 -8.48
N GLU A 58 -5.21 -0.27 -9.51
CA GLU A 58 -5.63 -1.56 -10.02
C GLU A 58 -5.58 -2.63 -8.93
N ARG A 59 -4.48 -2.66 -8.17
CA ARG A 59 -4.31 -3.60 -7.06
C ARG A 59 -5.36 -3.37 -5.97
N GLY A 60 -5.62 -2.12 -5.62
CA GLY A 60 -6.59 -1.77 -4.57
C GLY A 60 -8.04 -2.03 -4.95
N MET A 61 -8.35 -2.00 -6.25
CA MET A 61 -9.68 -2.30 -6.76
C MET A 61 -9.91 -3.80 -6.93
N ASP A 62 -8.86 -4.61 -6.99
CA ASP A 62 -8.96 -6.07 -7.01
C ASP A 62 -8.97 -6.60 -5.58
N GLN A 63 -10.16 -6.95 -5.09
CA GLN A 63 -10.36 -7.40 -3.71
C GLN A 63 -9.52 -8.62 -3.34
N ARG A 64 -9.16 -9.45 -4.32
CA ARG A 64 -8.33 -10.64 -4.07
C ARG A 64 -6.89 -10.29 -3.71
N LEU A 65 -6.43 -9.11 -4.15
CA LEU A 65 -5.05 -8.67 -3.96
C LEU A 65 -4.89 -7.60 -2.87
N ALA A 66 -5.98 -7.04 -2.38
CA ALA A 66 -5.96 -5.84 -1.54
C ALA A 66 -5.60 -6.07 -0.06
N GLY A 67 -5.45 -7.32 0.38
CA GLY A 67 -4.92 -7.60 1.73
C GLY A 67 -5.65 -6.93 2.89
N GLY A 68 -6.97 -6.89 2.89
CA GLY A 68 -7.77 -6.31 3.96
C GLY A 68 -8.14 -4.84 3.78
N TRP A 69 -7.50 -4.14 2.86
CA TRP A 69 -7.84 -2.77 2.48
C TRP A 69 -8.12 -2.70 0.99
N GLY A 70 -9.03 -1.82 0.60
CA GLY A 70 -9.37 -1.59 -0.79
C GLY A 70 -9.62 -0.13 -1.07
N ILE A 71 -9.67 0.19 -2.36
CA ILE A 71 -9.99 1.52 -2.85
C ILE A 71 -10.95 1.38 -4.04
N GLU A 72 -11.96 2.25 -4.12
CA GLU A 72 -12.87 2.28 -5.26
C GLU A 72 -13.17 3.72 -5.63
N CYS A 73 -13.50 3.94 -6.90
CA CYS A 73 -13.94 5.24 -7.38
C CYS A 73 -15.45 5.22 -7.54
N VAL A 74 -16.16 6.07 -6.81
CA VAL A 74 -17.62 6.17 -6.84
C VAL A 74 -18.00 7.63 -6.98
N HIS A 75 -18.73 7.97 -8.05
CA HIS A 75 -19.21 9.34 -8.31
C HIS A 75 -18.09 10.40 -8.25
N GLY A 76 -16.93 10.07 -8.84
CA GLY A 76 -15.80 11.00 -8.89
C GLY A 76 -15.02 11.14 -7.59
N GLN A 77 -15.34 10.34 -6.60
CA GLN A 77 -14.63 10.31 -5.32
C GLN A 77 -13.98 8.94 -5.11
N TYR A 78 -12.92 8.90 -4.31
CA TYR A 78 -12.21 7.66 -3.98
C TYR A 78 -12.53 7.26 -2.55
N ARG A 79 -13.03 6.04 -2.39
CA ARG A 79 -13.36 5.47 -1.09
C ARG A 79 -12.31 4.43 -0.74
N ILE A 80 -11.60 4.66 0.36
CA ILE A 80 -10.60 3.74 0.91
C ILE A 80 -11.24 3.05 2.10
N GLN A 81 -11.28 1.71 2.11
CA GLN A 81 -12.01 1.00 3.15
C GLN A 81 -11.27 -0.23 3.66
N SER A 82 -11.49 -0.52 4.93
CA SER A 82 -11.02 -1.74 5.56
C SER A 82 -12.12 -2.79 5.50
N TYR A 83 -11.81 -3.95 4.94
CA TYR A 83 -12.78 -5.07 4.90
C TYR A 83 -12.93 -5.75 6.26
N ALA A 84 -11.99 -5.56 7.17
CA ALA A 84 -12.03 -6.18 8.49
C ALA A 84 -13.04 -5.52 9.43
N ASN A 85 -13.17 -4.19 9.40
CA ASN A 85 -14.00 -3.46 10.36
C ASN A 85 -14.95 -2.44 9.73
N GLY A 86 -14.98 -2.34 8.41
CA GLY A 86 -15.87 -1.42 7.70
C GLY A 86 -15.49 0.06 7.77
N ARG A 87 -14.39 0.40 8.43
CA ARG A 87 -13.92 1.78 8.47
C ARG A 87 -13.54 2.25 7.09
N HIS A 88 -13.88 3.50 6.78
CA HIS A 88 -13.57 4.06 5.48
C HIS A 88 -13.29 5.56 5.57
N LEU A 89 -12.62 6.07 4.55
CA LEU A 89 -12.48 7.50 4.31
C LEU A 89 -12.71 7.78 2.83
N VAL A 90 -13.09 9.02 2.53
CA VAL A 90 -13.39 9.45 1.17
C VAL A 90 -12.48 10.62 0.82
N GLU A 91 -11.85 10.54 -0.35
CA GLU A 91 -10.94 11.58 -0.84
C GLU A 91 -11.32 11.93 -2.28
N LYS A 92 -11.15 13.20 -2.63
CA LYS A 92 -11.46 13.68 -3.98
C LYS A 92 -10.24 13.65 -4.89
N ASP A 93 -9.06 13.90 -4.33
CA ASP A 93 -7.82 13.90 -5.10
C ASP A 93 -7.31 12.48 -5.31
N ARG A 94 -7.05 12.13 -6.56
CA ARG A 94 -6.64 10.78 -6.96
C ARG A 94 -5.31 10.35 -6.34
N LEU A 95 -4.28 11.20 -6.42
CA LEU A 95 -2.96 10.84 -5.88
C LEU A 95 -2.97 10.79 -4.35
N HIS A 96 -3.69 11.70 -3.72
CA HIS A 96 -3.82 11.70 -2.26
C HIS A 96 -4.56 10.45 -1.79
N ALA A 97 -5.66 10.08 -2.46
CA ALA A 97 -6.41 8.87 -2.14
C ALA A 97 -5.55 7.62 -2.30
N CYS A 98 -4.78 7.55 -3.39
CA CYS A 98 -3.87 6.44 -3.64
C CYS A 98 -2.82 6.34 -2.52
N ALA A 99 -2.22 7.46 -2.12
CA ALA A 99 -1.25 7.50 -1.03
C ALA A 99 -1.85 7.03 0.30
N GLU A 100 -3.06 7.47 0.61
CA GLU A 100 -3.79 7.02 1.81
C GLU A 100 -4.01 5.50 1.79
N PHE A 101 -4.41 4.96 0.63
CA PHE A 101 -4.57 3.52 0.45
C PHE A 101 -3.25 2.78 0.67
N ILE A 102 -2.17 3.24 0.04
CA ILE A 102 -0.86 2.59 0.12
C ILE A 102 -0.39 2.47 1.57
N VAL A 103 -0.45 3.55 2.33
CA VAL A 103 0.00 3.57 3.72
C VAL A 103 -0.78 2.55 4.56
N ARG A 104 -2.10 2.47 4.38
CA ARG A 104 -2.95 1.54 5.12
C ARG A 104 -2.74 0.09 4.70
N TYR A 105 -2.67 -0.15 3.39
CA TYR A 105 -2.44 -1.48 2.84
C TYR A 105 -1.10 -2.05 3.33
N VAL A 106 -0.03 -1.26 3.20
CA VAL A 106 1.31 -1.66 3.61
C VAL A 106 1.36 -1.88 5.13
N GLY A 107 0.65 -1.04 5.90
CA GLY A 107 0.53 -1.22 7.34
C GLY A 107 -0.13 -2.54 7.71
N PHE A 108 -1.17 -2.92 7.01
CA PHE A 108 -1.83 -4.22 7.20
C PHE A 108 -0.89 -5.39 6.89
N ILE A 109 -0.22 -5.36 5.75
CA ILE A 109 0.73 -6.43 5.37
C ILE A 109 1.86 -6.52 6.40
N GLY A 110 2.39 -5.40 6.84
CA GLY A 110 3.44 -5.35 7.87
C GLY A 110 3.01 -6.01 9.18
N GLU A 111 1.76 -5.79 9.61
CA GLU A 111 1.22 -6.43 10.80
C GLU A 111 1.10 -7.94 10.62
N VAL A 112 0.63 -8.41 9.48
CA VAL A 112 0.53 -9.85 9.19
C VAL A 112 1.91 -10.50 9.24
N VAL A 113 2.91 -9.87 8.63
CA VAL A 113 4.29 -10.39 8.63
C VAL A 113 4.84 -10.47 10.06
N ARG A 114 4.62 -9.45 10.88
CA ARG A 114 5.08 -9.44 12.26
C ARG A 114 4.43 -10.52 13.10
N ARG A 115 3.13 -10.76 12.92
CA ARG A 115 2.42 -11.84 13.62
C ARG A 115 3.01 -13.20 13.28
N HIS A 116 3.32 -13.45 12.02
CA HIS A 116 3.95 -14.69 11.60
C HIS A 116 5.35 -14.86 12.20
N GLN A 117 6.13 -13.79 12.26
CA GLN A 117 7.45 -13.83 12.87
C GLN A 117 7.38 -14.16 14.36
N ARG A 118 6.44 -13.56 15.10
CA ARG A 118 6.21 -13.86 16.52
C ARG A 118 5.81 -15.31 16.75
N ALA A 119 4.93 -15.84 15.90
CA ALA A 119 4.48 -17.22 16.00
C ALA A 119 5.64 -18.21 15.82
N ARG A 120 6.60 -17.90 14.94
CA ARG A 120 7.78 -18.75 14.71
C ARG A 120 8.76 -18.74 15.87
N MET A 121 8.74 -17.70 16.70
CA MET A 121 9.65 -17.55 17.82
C MET A 121 9.16 -18.21 19.10
N ARG A 122 7.96 -18.78 19.09
CA ARG A 122 7.36 -19.51 20.22
C ARG A 122 7.63 -21.02 20.15
#